data_257810760a40cf80afab4f7b3a3460df
#
_entry.id   257810760a40cf80afab4f7b3a3460df
#
_cell.length_a   1.000
_cell.length_b   1.000
_cell.length_c   1.000
_cell.angle_alpha   90.00
_cell.angle_beta   90.00
_cell.angle_gamma   90.00
#
_symmetry.space_group_name_H-M   'P 1'
#
loop_
_entity.id
_entity.type
_entity.pdbx_description
1 polymer ?
#
loop_
_entity_poly.entity_id
_entity_poly.type
_entity_poly.pdbx_seq_one_letter_code
_entity_poly.pdbx_strand_id
1 'polypeptide(L)'
;MGFSWILGEDLTLDLGTSNTLIYSKRKDGKIMEPSVVAVDLNNYEIVAVGEKAKNMEGKTPDNIITLAPIKGGKIINFEIAQVMLTNLLKKAKSSFSVFHPKVHIAISSGISEVDRRAIEDCVIYSGARSIEFIPSAVASAIGMGLPALEPSGSIVANIGGGTVDVSLVSLGGVVASKFVDIGGDSIDYDIINIV
;
A
#
# COMPACT_ATOMS: atom_id res chain seq x y z
N MET A 1 29.39 1.03 17.04
CA MET A 1 28.41 1.44 16.01
C MET A 1 28.58 0.49 14.83
N GLY A 2 27.66 -0.45 14.71
CA GLY A 2 27.84 -1.62 13.82
C GLY A 2 27.60 -1.32 12.35
N PHE A 3 28.15 -2.12 11.49
CA PHE A 3 28.06 -2.20 10.02
C PHE A 3 26.61 -2.33 9.44
N SER A 4 25.59 -2.08 10.24
CA SER A 4 24.17 -2.25 9.85
C SER A 4 23.71 -1.30 8.74
N TRP A 5 24.42 -0.21 8.52
CA TRP A 5 24.11 0.76 7.46
C TRP A 5 24.54 0.30 6.06
N ILE A 6 25.38 -0.74 5.96
CA ILE A 6 25.79 -1.34 4.68
C ILE A 6 24.78 -2.40 4.23
N LEU A 7 23.97 -2.96 5.14
CA LEU A 7 23.14 -4.16 4.95
C LEU A 7 21.76 -3.93 4.34
N GLY A 8 21.51 -2.82 3.72
CA GLY A 8 20.22 -2.53 3.07
C GLY A 8 19.37 -1.57 3.88
N GLU A 9 18.35 -1.07 3.25
CA GLU A 9 17.40 -0.11 3.78
C GLU A 9 16.11 -0.82 4.20
N ASP A 10 15.52 -0.40 5.31
CA ASP A 10 14.19 -0.84 5.71
C ASP A 10 13.17 0.21 5.24
N LEU A 11 12.16 -0.26 4.50
CA LEU A 11 11.04 0.54 4.05
C LEU A 11 9.75 0.03 4.69
N THR A 12 8.84 0.93 5.00
CA THR A 12 7.48 0.57 5.42
C THR A 12 6.53 0.91 4.28
N LEU A 13 5.67 -0.02 3.91
CA LEU A 13 4.71 0.08 2.82
C LEU A 13 3.29 -0.09 3.36
N ASP A 14 2.43 0.87 3.06
CA ASP A 14 0.98 0.73 3.14
C ASP A 14 0.43 0.73 1.71
N LEU A 15 -0.08 -0.42 1.28
CA LEU A 15 -0.56 -0.66 -0.08
C LEU A 15 -2.07 -0.49 -0.13
N GLY A 16 -2.52 0.76 -0.19
CA GLY A 16 -3.94 1.09 -0.21
C GLY A 16 -4.57 1.13 -1.61
N THR A 17 -5.90 1.03 -1.66
CA THR A 17 -6.70 1.12 -2.89
C THR A 17 -6.53 2.49 -3.57
N SER A 18 -6.72 3.58 -2.84
CA SER A 18 -6.64 4.93 -3.40
C SER A 18 -5.21 5.47 -3.41
N ASN A 19 -4.43 5.19 -2.36
CA ASN A 19 -3.06 5.68 -2.22
C ASN A 19 -2.12 4.58 -1.71
N THR A 20 -0.90 4.59 -2.23
CA THR A 20 0.22 3.80 -1.72
C THR A 20 1.16 4.74 -0.95
N LEU A 21 1.48 4.38 0.30
CA LEU A 21 2.39 5.14 1.15
C LEU A 21 3.64 4.32 1.42
N ILE A 22 4.81 4.93 1.23
CA ILE A 22 6.10 4.34 1.58
C ILE A 22 6.84 5.30 2.51
N TYR A 23 7.31 4.76 3.63
CA TYR A 23 8.19 5.48 4.54
C TYR A 23 9.60 4.90 4.49
N SER A 24 10.59 5.79 4.39
CA SER A 24 12.01 5.48 4.46
C SER A 24 12.65 6.22 5.63
N LYS A 25 13.16 5.47 6.59
CA LYS A 25 13.88 6.05 7.74
C LYS A 25 15.16 6.78 7.31
N ARG A 26 15.82 6.30 6.25
CA ARG A 26 17.08 6.92 5.75
C ARG A 26 16.87 8.26 5.09
N LYS A 27 15.78 8.42 4.35
CA LYS A 27 15.40 9.69 3.72
C LYS A 27 14.66 10.61 4.70
N ASP A 28 14.33 10.10 5.89
CA ASP A 28 13.46 10.76 6.87
C ASP A 28 12.21 11.34 6.20
N GLY A 29 11.62 10.53 5.35
CA GLY A 29 10.51 11.00 4.52
C GLY A 29 9.53 9.92 4.15
N LYS A 30 8.29 10.37 3.96
CA LYS A 30 7.20 9.59 3.39
C LYS A 30 6.98 9.98 1.93
N ILE A 31 6.72 8.99 1.10
CA ILE A 31 6.19 9.15 -0.25
C ILE A 31 4.76 8.64 -0.20
N MET A 32 3.82 9.45 -0.60
CA MET A 32 2.42 9.07 -0.78
C MET A 32 2.04 9.39 -2.22
N GLU A 33 1.62 8.36 -2.93
CA GLU A 33 1.23 8.47 -4.34
C GLU A 33 -0.11 7.79 -4.56
N PRO A 34 -0.97 8.31 -5.43
CA PRO A 34 -2.16 7.59 -5.87
C PRO A 34 -1.82 6.20 -6.43
N SER A 35 -2.62 5.20 -6.09
CA SER A 35 -2.46 3.82 -6.59
C SER A 35 -3.03 3.68 -8.01
N VAL A 36 -2.51 4.50 -8.93
CA VAL A 36 -3.00 4.63 -10.32
C VAL A 36 -1.83 4.56 -11.30
N VAL A 37 -2.07 3.93 -12.44
CA VAL A 37 -1.10 3.80 -13.54
C VAL A 37 -1.79 4.15 -14.85
N ALA A 38 -1.13 4.93 -15.70
CA ALA A 38 -1.58 5.21 -17.06
C ALA A 38 -0.85 4.29 -18.05
N VAL A 39 -1.61 3.65 -18.92
CA VAL A 39 -1.13 2.64 -19.89
C VAL A 39 -1.56 3.04 -21.30
N ASP A 40 -0.63 2.97 -22.26
CA ASP A 40 -0.95 3.08 -23.69
C ASP A 40 -1.41 1.72 -24.22
N LEU A 41 -2.62 1.68 -24.75
CA LEU A 41 -3.26 0.45 -25.28
C LEU A 41 -2.66 -0.04 -26.61
N ASN A 42 -1.91 0.81 -27.32
CA ASN A 42 -1.32 0.43 -28.60
C ASN A 42 -0.10 -0.51 -28.44
N ASN A 43 0.68 -0.27 -27.39
CA ASN A 43 1.93 -1.02 -27.12
C ASN A 43 2.00 -1.61 -25.70
N TYR A 44 0.96 -1.37 -24.87
CA TYR A 44 0.89 -1.77 -23.47
C TYR A 44 2.02 -1.19 -22.58
N GLU A 45 2.60 -0.07 -23.00
CA GLU A 45 3.63 0.60 -22.22
C GLU A 45 3.03 1.47 -21.11
N ILE A 46 3.77 1.55 -20.01
CA ILE A 46 3.41 2.42 -18.88
C ILE A 46 3.81 3.85 -19.18
N VAL A 47 2.84 4.74 -19.28
CA VAL A 47 3.02 6.16 -19.57
C VAL A 47 3.32 6.95 -18.29
N ALA A 48 2.62 6.66 -17.20
CA ALA A 48 2.76 7.36 -15.93
C ALA A 48 2.35 6.49 -14.74
N VAL A 49 2.85 6.85 -13.55
CA VAL A 49 2.52 6.19 -12.27
C VAL A 49 2.26 7.26 -11.22
N GLY A 50 1.31 6.99 -10.31
CA GLY A 50 1.01 7.84 -9.16
C GLY A 50 0.34 9.14 -9.57
N GLU A 51 0.76 10.25 -8.96
CA GLU A 51 0.19 11.59 -9.18
C GLU A 51 0.13 11.98 -10.65
N LYS A 52 1.16 11.62 -11.43
CA LYS A 52 1.18 11.91 -12.87
C LYS A 52 0.07 11.17 -13.62
N ALA A 53 -0.18 9.90 -13.28
CA ALA A 53 -1.25 9.11 -13.86
C ALA A 53 -2.63 9.62 -13.42
N LYS A 54 -2.78 9.98 -12.14
CA LYS A 54 -4.02 10.55 -11.59
C LYS A 54 -4.41 11.85 -12.30
N ASN A 55 -3.45 12.72 -12.58
CA ASN A 55 -3.67 13.98 -13.30
C ASN A 55 -4.09 13.79 -14.78
N MET A 56 -3.92 12.59 -15.32
CA MET A 56 -4.32 12.22 -16.67
C MET A 56 -5.78 11.71 -16.74
N GLU A 57 -6.39 11.33 -15.64
CA GLU A 57 -7.76 10.82 -15.61
C GLU A 57 -8.75 11.80 -16.29
N GLY A 58 -9.55 11.29 -17.20
CA GLY A 58 -10.52 12.07 -17.95
C GLY A 58 -9.95 13.09 -18.96
N LYS A 59 -8.61 13.10 -19.16
CA LYS A 59 -7.91 14.03 -20.06
C LYS A 59 -7.01 13.34 -21.08
N THR A 60 -7.09 12.02 -21.17
CA THR A 60 -6.27 11.21 -22.07
C THR A 60 -6.90 11.02 -23.43
N PRO A 61 -6.12 10.87 -24.52
CA PRO A 61 -6.62 10.35 -25.77
C PRO A 61 -7.11 8.90 -25.58
N ASP A 62 -7.93 8.42 -26.53
CA ASP A 62 -8.64 7.12 -26.45
C ASP A 62 -7.70 5.91 -26.30
N ASN A 63 -6.45 6.05 -26.71
CA ASN A 63 -5.44 5.00 -26.59
C ASN A 63 -4.73 4.96 -25.23
N ILE A 64 -4.97 5.90 -24.34
CA ILE A 64 -4.37 5.91 -22.99
C ILE A 64 -5.47 5.76 -21.95
N ILE A 65 -5.37 4.73 -21.12
CA ILE A 65 -6.27 4.48 -20.00
C ILE A 65 -5.56 4.58 -18.67
N THR A 66 -6.28 5.00 -17.64
CA THR A 66 -5.80 4.96 -16.25
C THR A 66 -6.42 3.77 -15.53
N LEU A 67 -5.59 3.02 -14.81
CA LEU A 67 -5.99 1.80 -14.11
C LEU A 67 -5.52 1.87 -12.65
N ALA A 68 -6.40 1.47 -11.74
CA ALA A 68 -6.06 1.21 -10.34
C ALA A 68 -5.78 -0.29 -10.16
N PRO A 69 -4.51 -0.72 -9.98
CA PRO A 69 -4.18 -2.14 -9.89
C PRO A 69 -4.53 -2.77 -8.55
N ILE A 70 -4.97 -1.96 -7.59
CA ILE A 70 -5.33 -2.37 -6.23
C ILE A 70 -6.76 -1.98 -5.95
N LYS A 71 -7.57 -2.94 -5.51
CA LYS A 71 -8.97 -2.72 -5.13
C LYS A 71 -9.33 -3.56 -3.91
N GLY A 72 -9.99 -2.95 -2.92
CA GLY A 72 -10.38 -3.66 -1.70
C GLY A 72 -9.19 -4.27 -0.95
N GLY A 73 -8.00 -3.63 -0.98
CA GLY A 73 -6.78 -4.17 -0.38
C GLY A 73 -6.17 -5.37 -1.11
N LYS A 74 -6.62 -5.69 -2.33
CA LYS A 74 -6.18 -6.82 -3.14
C LYS A 74 -5.55 -6.36 -4.44
N ILE A 75 -4.57 -7.10 -4.93
CA ILE A 75 -3.99 -6.88 -6.27
C ILE A 75 -4.94 -7.49 -7.30
N ILE A 76 -5.54 -6.65 -8.14
CA ILE A 76 -6.44 -7.07 -9.22
C ILE A 76 -5.74 -7.16 -10.58
N ASN A 77 -4.59 -6.52 -10.72
CA ASN A 77 -3.72 -6.65 -11.88
C ASN A 77 -2.26 -6.70 -11.42
N PHE A 78 -1.68 -7.90 -11.49
CA PHE A 78 -0.34 -8.18 -10.95
C PHE A 78 0.77 -7.40 -11.69
N GLU A 79 0.74 -7.40 -13.01
CA GLU A 79 1.78 -6.77 -13.84
C GLU A 79 1.82 -5.26 -13.64
N ILE A 80 0.64 -4.63 -13.64
CA ILE A 80 0.53 -3.17 -13.44
C ILE A 80 0.90 -2.81 -12.00
N ALA A 81 0.48 -3.60 -11.00
CA ALA A 81 0.88 -3.41 -9.60
C ALA A 81 2.40 -3.53 -9.41
N GLN A 82 3.02 -4.51 -10.06
CA GLN A 82 4.47 -4.71 -10.01
C GLN A 82 5.21 -3.50 -10.60
N VAL A 83 4.79 -2.99 -11.76
CA VAL A 83 5.42 -1.80 -12.35
C VAL A 83 5.24 -0.58 -11.45
N MET A 84 4.04 -0.38 -10.91
CA MET A 84 3.77 0.69 -9.95
C MET A 84 4.71 0.61 -8.74
N LEU A 85 4.76 -0.54 -8.08
CA LEU A 85 5.59 -0.76 -6.90
C LEU A 85 7.08 -0.63 -7.20
N THR A 86 7.56 -1.14 -8.35
CA THR A 86 8.95 -0.97 -8.78
C THR A 86 9.33 0.50 -8.86
N ASN A 87 8.47 1.33 -9.45
CA ASN A 87 8.69 2.78 -9.53
C ASN A 87 8.69 3.44 -8.15
N LEU A 88 7.73 3.08 -7.29
CA LEU A 88 7.60 3.69 -5.96
C LEU A 88 8.73 3.26 -5.03
N LEU A 89 9.12 1.99 -5.01
CA LEU A 89 10.26 1.49 -4.23
C LEU A 89 11.58 2.14 -4.69
N LYS A 90 11.75 2.32 -6.00
CA LYS A 90 12.90 3.02 -6.55
C LYS A 90 12.96 4.49 -6.11
N LYS A 91 11.82 5.18 -6.08
CA LYS A 91 11.72 6.56 -5.55
C LYS A 91 12.03 6.61 -4.05
N ALA A 92 11.57 5.63 -3.27
CA ALA A 92 11.75 5.58 -1.82
C ALA A 92 13.17 5.20 -1.42
N LYS A 93 13.82 4.34 -2.17
CA LYS A 93 15.18 3.87 -1.89
C LYS A 93 16.19 5.03 -1.92
N SER A 94 17.10 5.03 -0.96
CA SER A 94 18.22 5.97 -0.94
C SER A 94 19.21 5.67 -2.08
N SER A 95 19.77 6.71 -2.69
CA SER A 95 20.77 6.58 -3.75
C SER A 95 22.05 5.88 -3.28
N PHE A 96 22.33 5.87 -1.98
CA PHE A 96 23.49 5.21 -1.37
C PHE A 96 23.23 3.74 -0.98
N SER A 97 21.98 3.25 -1.09
CA SER A 97 21.66 1.85 -0.77
C SER A 97 22.03 0.94 -1.94
N VAL A 98 23.07 0.14 -1.77
CA VAL A 98 23.52 -0.85 -2.79
C VAL A 98 22.61 -2.07 -2.82
N PHE A 99 22.04 -2.45 -1.67
CA PHE A 99 21.23 -3.65 -1.52
C PHE A 99 19.73 -3.38 -1.68
N HIS A 100 18.99 -4.41 -2.04
CA HIS A 100 17.53 -4.39 -2.05
C HIS A 100 16.96 -4.17 -0.64
N PRO A 101 15.90 -3.39 -0.48
CA PRO A 101 15.33 -3.09 0.83
C PRO A 101 14.61 -4.31 1.46
N LYS A 102 14.57 -4.37 2.78
CA LYS A 102 13.54 -5.11 3.52
C LYS A 102 12.29 -4.25 3.56
N VAL A 103 11.11 -4.82 3.28
CA VAL A 103 9.85 -4.09 3.25
C VAL A 103 8.91 -4.61 4.33
N HIS A 104 8.48 -3.73 5.22
CA HIS A 104 7.43 -4.01 6.20
C HIS A 104 6.11 -3.54 5.61
N ILE A 105 5.13 -4.44 5.49
CA ILE A 105 3.86 -4.17 4.82
C ILE A 105 2.72 -4.20 5.83
N ALA A 106 1.97 -3.09 5.92
CA ALA A 106 0.73 -3.06 6.67
C ALA A 106 -0.36 -3.78 5.89
N ILE A 107 -1.00 -4.79 6.51
CA ILE A 107 -2.10 -5.54 5.91
C ILE A 107 -3.32 -5.57 6.83
N SER A 108 -4.52 -5.56 6.22
CA SER A 108 -5.77 -5.72 6.93
C SER A 108 -5.94 -7.13 7.49
N SER A 109 -6.65 -7.24 8.60
CA SER A 109 -7.00 -8.54 9.22
C SER A 109 -7.93 -9.39 8.36
N GLY A 110 -8.63 -8.80 7.38
CA GLY A 110 -9.56 -9.49 6.49
C GLY A 110 -8.93 -10.05 5.22
N ILE A 111 -7.63 -9.90 5.04
CA ILE A 111 -6.95 -10.37 3.83
C ILE A 111 -6.89 -11.91 3.78
N SER A 112 -7.17 -12.49 2.60
CA SER A 112 -7.02 -13.93 2.40
C SER A 112 -5.54 -14.33 2.26
N GLU A 113 -5.21 -15.61 2.53
CA GLU A 113 -3.85 -16.12 2.32
C GLU A 113 -3.40 -16.05 0.85
N VAL A 114 -4.34 -16.16 -0.09
CA VAL A 114 -4.06 -16.03 -1.53
C VAL A 114 -3.69 -14.58 -1.87
N ASP A 115 -4.48 -13.62 -1.40
CA ASP A 115 -4.22 -12.20 -1.63
C ASP A 115 -2.93 -11.75 -0.94
N ARG A 116 -2.68 -12.25 0.29
CA ARG A 116 -1.44 -12.00 1.02
C ARG A 116 -0.22 -12.48 0.24
N ARG A 117 -0.29 -13.68 -0.34
CA ARG A 117 0.78 -14.25 -1.16
C ARG A 117 0.99 -13.45 -2.45
N ALA A 118 -0.10 -13.00 -3.09
CA ALA A 118 -0.01 -12.15 -4.26
C ALA A 118 0.70 -10.82 -3.97
N ILE A 119 0.45 -10.22 -2.79
CA ILE A 119 1.16 -9.01 -2.34
C ILE A 119 2.64 -9.32 -2.10
N GLU A 120 2.95 -10.43 -1.41
CA GLU A 120 4.32 -10.86 -1.15
C GLU A 120 5.12 -11.01 -2.45
N ASP A 121 4.60 -11.80 -3.39
CA ASP A 121 5.25 -12.04 -4.68
C ASP A 121 5.43 -10.72 -5.44
N CYS A 122 4.40 -9.90 -5.51
CA CYS A 122 4.44 -8.63 -6.23
C CYS A 122 5.53 -7.69 -5.67
N VAL A 123 5.65 -7.57 -4.35
CA VAL A 123 6.66 -6.69 -3.72
C VAL A 123 8.07 -7.27 -3.87
N ILE A 124 8.25 -8.60 -3.79
CA ILE A 124 9.54 -9.26 -4.07
C ILE A 124 9.95 -9.01 -5.53
N TYR A 125 9.08 -9.26 -6.49
CA TYR A 125 9.37 -9.01 -7.91
C TYR A 125 9.58 -7.51 -8.23
N SER A 126 9.06 -6.63 -7.39
CA SER A 126 9.30 -5.17 -7.50
C SER A 126 10.65 -4.72 -6.93
N GLY A 127 11.45 -5.65 -6.37
CA GLY A 127 12.82 -5.40 -5.94
C GLY A 127 13.01 -5.33 -4.42
N ALA A 128 12.10 -5.86 -3.61
CA ALA A 128 12.35 -6.09 -2.20
C ALA A 128 13.22 -7.35 -1.99
N ARG A 129 14.09 -7.32 -0.98
CA ARG A 129 14.90 -8.49 -0.59
C ARG A 129 14.10 -9.47 0.27
N SER A 130 13.29 -8.93 1.15
CA SER A 130 12.46 -9.69 2.08
C SER A 130 11.29 -8.85 2.55
N ILE A 131 10.24 -9.50 3.00
CA ILE A 131 9.00 -8.87 3.45
C ILE A 131 8.69 -9.32 4.88
N GLU A 132 8.07 -8.42 5.62
CA GLU A 132 7.46 -8.69 6.90
C GLU A 132 6.08 -8.03 6.95
N PHE A 133 5.05 -8.81 7.27
CA PHE A 133 3.69 -8.29 7.40
C PHE A 133 3.40 -7.81 8.81
N ILE A 134 2.74 -6.67 8.92
CA ILE A 134 2.30 -6.07 10.17
C ILE A 134 0.79 -5.85 10.08
N PRO A 135 -0.01 -6.25 11.07
CA PRO A 135 -1.43 -5.91 11.07
C PRO A 135 -1.64 -4.40 11.04
N SER A 136 -2.41 -3.90 10.07
CA SER A 136 -2.65 -2.46 9.88
C SER A 136 -3.26 -1.81 11.13
N ALA A 137 -4.13 -2.51 11.84
CA ALA A 137 -4.72 -2.03 13.09
C ALA A 137 -3.68 -1.81 14.20
N VAL A 138 -2.68 -2.70 14.31
CA VAL A 138 -1.58 -2.56 15.29
C VAL A 138 -0.71 -1.37 14.91
N ALA A 139 -0.36 -1.25 13.62
CA ALA A 139 0.43 -0.12 13.12
C ALA A 139 -0.30 1.21 13.35
N SER A 140 -1.61 1.27 13.10
CA SER A 140 -2.45 2.45 13.33
C SER A 140 -2.54 2.80 14.82
N ALA A 141 -2.74 1.80 15.70
CA ALA A 141 -2.78 2.01 17.16
C ALA A 141 -1.47 2.64 17.65
N ILE A 142 -0.33 2.10 17.22
CA ILE A 142 0.99 2.64 17.56
C ILE A 142 1.14 4.07 17.01
N GLY A 143 0.76 4.31 15.76
CA GLY A 143 0.85 5.63 15.12
C GLY A 143 -0.01 6.71 15.79
N MET A 144 -1.14 6.31 16.41
CA MET A 144 -2.01 7.18 17.20
C MET A 144 -1.54 7.35 18.66
N GLY A 145 -0.47 6.69 19.08
CA GLY A 145 0.02 6.73 20.46
C GLY A 145 -0.85 5.93 21.45
N LEU A 146 -1.68 5.00 20.97
CA LEU A 146 -2.45 4.11 21.83
C LEU A 146 -1.56 3.05 22.47
N PRO A 147 -1.92 2.53 23.66
CA PRO A 147 -1.12 1.52 24.38
C PRO A 147 -1.28 0.13 23.73
N ALA A 148 -0.94 0.03 22.44
CA ALA A 148 -1.15 -1.18 21.64
C ALA A 148 -0.39 -2.42 22.16
N LEU A 149 0.72 -2.22 22.87
CA LEU A 149 1.57 -3.29 23.42
C LEU A 149 1.19 -3.70 24.83
N GLU A 150 0.29 -2.96 25.47
CA GLU A 150 -0.17 -3.22 26.84
C GLU A 150 -1.36 -4.19 26.86
N PRO A 151 -1.71 -4.78 28.03
CA PRO A 151 -2.87 -5.66 28.17
C PRO A 151 -4.21 -4.91 28.15
N SER A 152 -4.21 -3.63 27.84
CA SER A 152 -5.39 -2.80 27.62
C SER A 152 -5.92 -2.98 26.21
N GLY A 153 -7.26 -3.11 26.05
CA GLY A 153 -7.89 -3.19 24.73
C GLY A 153 -8.08 -1.81 24.10
N SER A 154 -7.59 -1.62 22.88
CA SER A 154 -7.84 -0.42 22.07
C SER A 154 -8.65 -0.79 20.82
N ILE A 155 -9.75 -0.08 20.56
CA ILE A 155 -10.52 -0.25 19.32
C ILE A 155 -9.99 0.75 18.29
N VAL A 156 -9.63 0.24 17.11
CA VAL A 156 -9.13 1.01 15.98
C VAL A 156 -10.05 0.78 14.79
N ALA A 157 -10.53 1.86 14.18
CA ALA A 157 -11.25 1.83 12.92
C ALA A 157 -10.38 2.45 11.82
N ASN A 158 -9.96 1.64 10.85
CA ASN A 158 -9.27 2.07 9.66
C ASN A 158 -10.29 2.19 8.52
N ILE A 159 -10.54 3.43 8.05
CA ILE A 159 -11.48 3.72 6.98
C ILE A 159 -10.65 4.18 5.77
N GLY A 160 -10.52 3.31 4.77
CA GLY A 160 -9.78 3.56 3.54
C GLY A 160 -10.68 3.87 2.35
N GLY A 161 -10.08 4.01 1.16
CA GLY A 161 -10.83 4.19 -0.09
C GLY A 161 -11.63 2.94 -0.47
N GLY A 162 -11.03 1.75 -0.35
CA GLY A 162 -11.67 0.50 -0.76
C GLY A 162 -12.18 -0.38 0.36
N THR A 163 -11.79 -0.14 1.62
CA THR A 163 -12.07 -1.04 2.75
C THR A 163 -12.28 -0.30 4.05
N VAL A 164 -13.04 -0.91 4.94
CA VAL A 164 -13.13 -0.54 6.36
C VAL A 164 -12.77 -1.74 7.22
N ASP A 165 -11.84 -1.56 8.16
CA ASP A 165 -11.41 -2.56 9.13
C ASP A 165 -11.59 -1.98 10.54
N VAL A 166 -12.38 -2.64 11.38
CA VAL A 166 -12.53 -2.30 12.81
C VAL A 166 -11.95 -3.43 13.62
N SER A 167 -10.93 -3.14 14.40
CA SER A 167 -10.14 -4.13 15.13
C SER A 167 -9.98 -3.77 16.60
N LEU A 168 -10.04 -4.77 17.47
CA LEU A 168 -9.63 -4.71 18.87
C LEU A 168 -8.15 -5.13 18.96
N VAL A 169 -7.30 -4.21 19.40
CA VAL A 169 -5.85 -4.42 19.54
C VAL A 169 -5.49 -4.52 21.03
N SER A 170 -4.68 -5.51 21.39
CA SER A 170 -4.12 -5.69 22.74
C SER A 170 -2.83 -6.51 22.65
N LEU A 171 -1.86 -6.25 23.52
CA LEU A 171 -0.57 -6.98 23.59
C LEU A 171 0.15 -7.11 22.24
N GLY A 172 0.07 -6.10 21.40
CA GLY A 172 0.73 -6.09 20.08
C GLY A 172 0.04 -6.94 19.01
N GLY A 173 -1.15 -7.48 19.28
CA GLY A 173 -1.91 -8.32 18.36
C GLY A 173 -3.33 -7.85 18.15
N VAL A 174 -3.97 -8.40 17.12
CA VAL A 174 -5.41 -8.23 16.85
C VAL A 174 -6.17 -9.33 17.57
N VAL A 175 -7.01 -8.95 18.52
CA VAL A 175 -7.83 -9.89 19.32
C VAL A 175 -9.11 -10.26 18.58
N ALA A 176 -9.73 -9.28 17.95
CA ALA A 176 -10.94 -9.45 17.15
C ALA A 176 -10.97 -8.39 16.05
N SER A 177 -11.52 -8.71 14.91
CA SER A 177 -11.69 -7.76 13.82
C SER A 177 -12.97 -8.01 13.04
N LYS A 178 -13.45 -6.94 12.41
CA LYS A 178 -14.51 -6.98 11.43
C LYS A 178 -14.07 -6.15 10.22
N PHE A 179 -14.13 -6.77 9.06
CA PHE A 179 -13.70 -6.20 7.78
C PHE A 179 -14.87 -6.14 6.81
N VAL A 180 -14.92 -5.09 6.01
CA VAL A 180 -15.86 -4.94 4.90
C VAL A 180 -15.15 -4.33 3.68
N ASP A 181 -15.47 -4.86 2.49
CA ASP A 181 -14.98 -4.38 1.19
C ASP A 181 -15.80 -3.17 0.69
N ILE A 182 -16.00 -2.19 1.58
CA ILE A 182 -16.68 -0.91 1.31
C ILE A 182 -15.81 0.19 1.88
N GLY A 183 -15.57 1.24 1.11
CA GLY A 183 -14.76 2.39 1.55
C GLY A 183 -15.20 3.67 0.86
N GLY A 184 -14.38 4.72 0.93
CA GLY A 184 -14.67 6.03 0.36
C GLY A 184 -15.00 5.99 -1.13
N ASP A 185 -14.26 5.18 -1.92
CA ASP A 185 -14.48 5.06 -3.36
C ASP A 185 -15.87 4.49 -3.71
N SER A 186 -16.41 3.59 -2.86
CA SER A 186 -17.76 3.06 -3.03
C SER A 186 -18.82 4.13 -2.74
N ILE A 187 -18.59 4.95 -1.72
CA ILE A 187 -19.49 6.06 -1.37
C ILE A 187 -19.50 7.11 -2.49
N ASP A 188 -18.33 7.46 -3.02
CA ASP A 188 -18.20 8.39 -4.14
C ASP A 188 -18.94 7.87 -5.38
N TYR A 189 -18.80 6.56 -5.68
CA TYR A 189 -19.52 5.92 -6.78
C TYR A 189 -21.04 5.97 -6.60
N ASP A 190 -21.53 5.70 -5.40
CA ASP A 190 -22.98 5.74 -5.11
C ASP A 190 -23.51 7.17 -5.24
N ILE A 191 -22.76 8.19 -4.80
CA ILE A 191 -23.14 9.59 -4.96
C ILE A 191 -23.25 9.97 -6.45
N ILE A 192 -22.26 9.57 -7.27
CA ILE A 192 -22.25 9.85 -8.71
C ILE A 192 -23.45 9.23 -9.41
N ASN A 193 -23.90 8.04 -8.99
CA ASN A 193 -25.04 7.36 -9.61
C ASN A 193 -26.41 7.92 -9.18
N ILE A 194 -26.48 8.74 -8.12
CA ILE A 194 -27.72 9.36 -7.63
C ILE A 194 -27.94 10.74 -8.29
N VAL A 195 -26.89 11.39 -8.76
CA VAL A 195 -26.91 12.71 -9.40
C VAL A 195 -27.03 12.60 -10.90
#